data_5317a2b9ce163e53f0e0c4a600a39695
#
_entry.id   5317a2b9ce163e53f0e0c4a600a39695
#
_cell.length_a   1.000
_cell.length_b   1.000
_cell.length_c   1.000
_cell.angle_alpha   90.00
_cell.angle_beta   90.00
_cell.angle_gamma   90.00
#
_symmetry.space_group_name_H-M   'P 1'
#
loop_
_entity.id
_entity.type
_entity.pdbx_description
1 polymer ?
#
loop_
_entity_poly.entity_id
_entity_poly.type
_entity_poly.pdbx_seq_one_letter_code
_entity_poly.pdbx_strand_id
1 'polypeptide(L)'
;MGLQFPTLQAIKTFFPPDTTMRPAVTICLVPQAAKGPFVFHTDLAEGCAQAKAAGFTAVEIFAPSPEALAESLLRPILHHHGLSLAAVGTGAGWVVHKLSLVSPDTAVRAKALEFIKGIIVAGAKFNAPAILGSMQGGTTLETDREQAMAWLGDAVEELGAFALSLGSTFLLEPLNRYETVMLRTLGDAAELIRSRKATGCKILADLFHMNIEERSIEDALRHHGPLIGHVHWADSNRQAMGFGHTPT
;
A
#
# COMPACT_ATOMS: atom_id res chain seq x y z
N MET A 1 4.49 29.39 16.39
CA MET A 1 4.95 28.15 17.04
C MET A 1 5.16 27.16 15.91
N GLY A 2 6.42 26.91 15.51
CA GLY A 2 6.71 26.00 14.39
C GLY A 2 6.41 24.57 14.82
N LEU A 3 5.56 23.87 14.06
CA LEU A 3 5.32 22.44 14.20
C LEU A 3 6.65 21.73 13.90
N GLN A 4 7.31 21.20 14.94
CA GLN A 4 8.41 20.26 14.76
C GLN A 4 7.79 18.92 14.39
N PHE A 5 7.83 18.57 13.11
CA PHE A 5 7.57 17.22 12.68
C PHE A 5 8.66 16.30 13.25
N PRO A 6 8.30 15.09 13.74
CA PRO A 6 9.32 14.11 14.10
C PRO A 6 10.21 13.89 12.89
N THR A 7 11.50 14.04 13.11
CA THR A 7 12.48 14.01 12.03
C THR A 7 12.49 12.61 11.42
N LEU A 8 12.56 12.50 10.10
CA LEU A 8 12.89 11.27 9.33
C LEU A 8 14.01 10.42 9.99
N GLN A 9 14.76 11.03 10.92
CA GLN A 9 15.84 10.41 11.66
C GLN A 9 15.35 9.36 12.68
N ALA A 10 14.19 9.55 13.29
CA ALA A 10 13.64 8.61 14.27
C ALA A 10 13.23 7.28 13.61
N ILE A 11 12.71 7.34 12.38
CA ILE A 11 12.28 6.13 11.63
C ILE A 11 13.49 5.33 11.13
N LYS A 12 14.59 6.01 10.77
CA LYS A 12 15.79 5.35 10.23
C LYS A 12 16.40 4.32 11.17
N THR A 13 16.13 4.41 12.47
CA THR A 13 16.65 3.46 13.45
C THR A 13 16.02 2.06 13.35
N PHE A 14 14.86 1.95 12.69
CA PHE A 14 14.14 0.67 12.51
C PHE A 14 14.49 -0.06 11.21
N PHE A 15 15.23 0.59 10.32
CA PHE A 15 15.59 0.06 9.01
C PHE A 15 17.10 -0.13 8.87
N PRO A 16 17.56 -0.98 7.94
CA PRO A 16 18.99 -1.13 7.66
C PRO A 16 19.65 0.24 7.40
N PRO A 17 20.90 0.44 7.85
CA PRO A 17 21.57 1.76 7.80
C PRO A 17 21.67 2.37 6.40
N ASP A 18 21.61 1.57 5.35
CA ASP A 18 21.65 2.01 3.95
C ASP A 18 20.27 2.30 3.35
N THR A 19 19.18 2.22 4.16
CA THR A 19 17.83 2.46 3.67
C THR A 19 17.59 3.97 3.49
N THR A 20 17.51 4.42 2.25
CA THR A 20 17.09 5.79 1.93
C THR A 20 15.56 5.86 1.86
N MET A 21 14.93 6.47 2.87
CA MET A 21 13.51 6.76 2.85
C MET A 21 13.25 8.06 2.08
N ARG A 22 12.26 8.03 1.18
CA ARG A 22 11.83 9.20 0.42
C ARG A 22 10.41 9.59 0.83
N PRO A 23 10.15 10.86 1.18
CA PRO A 23 8.81 11.31 1.49
C PRO A 23 7.95 11.34 0.23
N ALA A 24 6.79 10.71 0.32
CA ALA A 24 5.78 10.66 -0.73
C ALA A 24 4.42 11.08 -0.17
N VAL A 25 3.53 11.49 -1.04
CA VAL A 25 2.15 11.81 -0.70
C VAL A 25 1.21 11.15 -1.69
N THR A 26 0.05 10.69 -1.22
CA THR A 26 -0.91 9.97 -2.06
C THR A 26 -1.82 10.93 -2.82
N ILE A 27 -1.94 10.70 -4.13
CA ILE A 27 -2.90 11.33 -5.03
C ILE A 27 -3.99 10.30 -5.33
N CYS A 28 -5.23 10.63 -4.98
CA CYS A 28 -6.39 9.79 -5.24
C CYS A 28 -7.08 10.23 -6.54
N LEU A 29 -7.06 9.36 -7.54
CA LEU A 29 -7.73 9.56 -8.84
C LEU A 29 -9.11 8.88 -8.89
N VAL A 30 -9.62 8.39 -7.76
CA VAL A 30 -10.87 7.60 -7.67
C VAL A 30 -11.95 8.44 -6.97
N PRO A 31 -12.95 9.00 -7.71
CA PRO A 31 -13.99 9.82 -7.09
C PRO A 31 -14.81 9.09 -6.02
N GLN A 32 -15.00 7.77 -6.16
CA GLN A 32 -15.70 6.94 -5.17
C GLN A 32 -14.97 6.85 -3.83
N ALA A 33 -13.67 7.15 -3.81
CA ALA A 33 -12.83 7.20 -2.62
C ALA A 33 -12.61 8.64 -2.09
N ALA A 34 -13.41 9.62 -2.50
CA ALA A 34 -13.27 11.04 -2.12
C ALA A 34 -13.36 11.31 -0.60
N LYS A 35 -13.90 10.36 0.17
CA LYS A 35 -13.92 10.39 1.65
C LYS A 35 -12.80 9.55 2.28
N GLY A 36 -11.94 8.97 1.44
CA GLY A 36 -10.80 8.17 1.90
C GLY A 36 -9.70 9.03 2.53
N PRO A 37 -8.73 8.40 3.17
CA PRO A 37 -7.67 9.07 3.95
C PRO A 37 -6.54 9.60 3.06
N PHE A 38 -6.84 10.05 1.86
CA PHE A 38 -5.85 10.55 0.92
C PHE A 38 -5.69 12.06 1.03
N VAL A 39 -4.49 12.56 0.76
CA VAL A 39 -4.20 14.00 0.91
C VAL A 39 -4.73 14.80 -0.28
N PHE A 40 -4.49 14.32 -1.49
CA PHE A 40 -4.91 15.00 -2.71
C PHE A 40 -6.00 14.20 -3.44
N HIS A 41 -7.15 14.86 -3.65
CA HIS A 41 -8.30 14.35 -4.40
C HIS A 41 -8.50 15.23 -5.63
N THR A 42 -7.60 15.13 -6.60
CA THR A 42 -7.57 15.99 -7.80
C THR A 42 -7.03 15.20 -8.99
N ASP A 43 -6.95 15.83 -10.16
CA ASP A 43 -6.27 15.20 -11.29
C ASP A 43 -4.76 15.04 -11.05
N LEU A 44 -4.15 14.20 -11.85
CA LEU A 44 -2.75 13.80 -11.66
C LEU A 44 -1.77 14.97 -11.77
N ALA A 45 -1.97 15.87 -12.72
CA ALA A 45 -1.04 16.98 -12.95
C ALA A 45 -1.10 17.99 -11.79
N GLU A 46 -2.31 18.34 -11.36
CA GLU A 46 -2.54 19.22 -10.23
C GLU A 46 -2.01 18.59 -8.92
N GLY A 47 -2.28 17.30 -8.69
CA GLY A 47 -1.76 16.59 -7.51
C GLY A 47 -0.23 16.55 -7.48
N CYS A 48 0.43 16.33 -8.60
CA CYS A 48 1.89 16.40 -8.70
C CYS A 48 2.43 17.81 -8.46
N ALA A 49 1.76 18.85 -8.97
CA ALA A 49 2.13 20.24 -8.72
C ALA A 49 2.05 20.57 -7.22
N GLN A 50 0.95 20.19 -6.56
CA GLN A 50 0.75 20.40 -5.11
C GLN A 50 1.77 19.60 -4.29
N ALA A 51 2.04 18.34 -4.63
CA ALA A 51 3.05 17.52 -3.99
C ALA A 51 4.44 18.17 -4.05
N LYS A 52 4.82 18.67 -5.24
CA LYS A 52 6.08 19.39 -5.44
C LYS A 52 6.15 20.67 -4.62
N ALA A 53 5.09 21.46 -4.63
CA ALA A 53 5.02 22.71 -3.86
C ALA A 53 5.11 22.46 -2.34
N ALA A 54 4.60 21.33 -1.86
CA ALA A 54 4.71 20.88 -0.47
C ALA A 54 6.07 20.26 -0.11
N GLY A 55 7.00 20.15 -1.06
CA GLY A 55 8.36 19.65 -0.83
C GLY A 55 8.53 18.14 -0.92
N PHE A 56 7.53 17.40 -1.38
CA PHE A 56 7.66 15.96 -1.62
C PHE A 56 8.57 15.67 -2.82
N THR A 57 9.21 14.52 -2.78
CA THR A 57 10.10 14.03 -3.85
C THR A 57 9.50 12.85 -4.62
N ALA A 58 8.40 12.32 -4.12
CA ALA A 58 7.67 11.22 -4.73
C ALA A 58 6.16 11.36 -4.48
N VAL A 59 5.38 10.66 -5.28
CA VAL A 59 3.94 10.51 -5.11
C VAL A 59 3.57 9.03 -5.09
N GLU A 60 2.55 8.69 -4.32
CA GLU A 60 1.82 7.44 -4.42
C GLU A 60 0.52 7.72 -5.18
N ILE A 61 0.05 6.77 -5.98
CA ILE A 61 -1.16 6.97 -6.76
C ILE A 61 -2.20 5.90 -6.41
N PHE A 62 -3.38 6.34 -6.00
CA PHE A 62 -4.56 5.51 -5.91
C PHE A 62 -5.35 5.63 -7.21
N ALA A 63 -5.10 4.68 -8.14
CA ALA A 63 -5.59 4.73 -9.51
C ALA A 63 -6.90 3.93 -9.70
N PRO A 64 -7.83 4.39 -10.54
CA PRO A 64 -9.08 3.66 -10.83
C PRO A 64 -8.85 2.38 -11.65
N SER A 65 -7.79 2.35 -12.46
CA SER A 65 -7.43 1.18 -13.29
C SER A 65 -5.96 1.25 -13.70
N PRO A 66 -5.40 0.15 -14.25
CA PRO A 66 -4.03 0.14 -14.79
C PRO A 66 -3.81 1.16 -15.91
N GLU A 67 -4.82 1.43 -16.74
CA GLU A 67 -4.74 2.35 -17.88
C GLU A 67 -4.53 3.80 -17.43
N ALA A 68 -5.07 4.17 -16.27
CA ALA A 68 -4.85 5.49 -15.66
C ALA A 68 -3.38 5.75 -15.31
N LEU A 69 -2.55 4.70 -15.29
CA LEU A 69 -1.11 4.72 -15.04
C LEU A 69 -0.29 4.56 -16.33
N ALA A 70 -0.91 4.78 -17.50
CA ALA A 70 -0.21 4.65 -18.78
C ALA A 70 1.10 5.46 -18.75
N GLU A 71 2.20 4.83 -19.14
CA GLU A 71 3.53 5.44 -19.06
C GLU A 71 3.62 6.73 -19.88
N SER A 72 2.95 6.77 -21.05
CA SER A 72 2.87 7.95 -21.90
C SER A 72 2.19 9.15 -21.24
N LEU A 73 1.30 8.91 -20.28
CA LEU A 73 0.63 9.94 -19.50
C LEU A 73 1.45 10.32 -18.26
N LEU A 74 1.87 9.32 -17.47
CA LEU A 74 2.43 9.54 -16.15
C LEU A 74 3.89 10.02 -16.20
N ARG A 75 4.72 9.47 -17.09
CA ARG A 75 6.15 9.80 -17.14
C ARG A 75 6.43 11.28 -17.44
N PRO A 76 5.77 11.96 -18.42
CA PRO A 76 5.97 13.38 -18.66
C PRO A 76 5.60 14.25 -17.44
N ILE A 77 4.49 13.92 -16.73
CA ILE A 77 4.03 14.67 -15.57
C ILE A 77 5.02 14.53 -14.42
N LEU A 78 5.43 13.32 -14.07
CA LEU A 78 6.42 13.08 -13.02
C LEU A 78 7.75 13.79 -13.32
N HIS A 79 8.23 13.68 -14.57
CA HIS A 79 9.46 14.32 -15.00
C HIS A 79 9.38 15.85 -14.91
N HIS A 80 8.26 16.46 -15.36
CA HIS A 80 8.05 17.90 -15.30
C HIS A 80 8.16 18.45 -13.88
N HIS A 81 7.64 17.71 -12.89
CA HIS A 81 7.67 18.14 -11.49
C HIS A 81 8.91 17.61 -10.72
N GLY A 82 9.78 16.82 -11.35
CA GLY A 82 10.93 16.19 -10.68
C GLY A 82 10.51 15.26 -9.55
N LEU A 83 9.42 14.51 -9.74
CA LEU A 83 8.88 13.54 -8.81
C LEU A 83 9.14 12.11 -9.29
N SER A 84 9.25 11.17 -8.34
CA SER A 84 9.22 9.74 -8.62
C SER A 84 7.89 9.12 -8.20
N LEU A 85 7.55 7.95 -8.75
CA LEU A 85 6.43 7.15 -8.26
C LEU A 85 6.92 6.29 -7.08
N ALA A 86 6.28 6.39 -5.92
CA ALA A 86 6.65 5.66 -4.71
C ALA A 86 5.97 4.29 -4.64
N ALA A 87 4.68 4.25 -4.93
CA ALA A 87 3.86 3.04 -4.94
C ALA A 87 2.54 3.28 -5.69
N VAL A 88 1.80 2.21 -5.97
CA VAL A 88 0.47 2.28 -6.58
C VAL A 88 -0.51 1.42 -5.79
N GLY A 89 -1.61 2.03 -5.33
CA GLY A 89 -2.68 1.33 -4.62
C GLY A 89 -3.58 0.53 -5.56
N THR A 90 -3.94 -0.71 -5.16
CA THR A 90 -4.88 -1.56 -5.90
C THR A 90 -6.32 -1.44 -5.40
N GLY A 91 -6.57 -0.70 -4.33
CA GLY A 91 -7.85 -0.68 -3.62
C GLY A 91 -9.07 -0.26 -4.46
N ALA A 92 -8.86 0.40 -5.60
CA ALA A 92 -9.93 0.70 -6.56
C ALA A 92 -10.62 -0.57 -7.09
N GLY A 93 -9.89 -1.69 -7.19
CA GLY A 93 -10.48 -2.98 -7.54
C GLY A 93 -11.64 -3.36 -6.62
N TRP A 94 -11.51 -3.10 -5.31
CA TRP A 94 -12.61 -3.28 -4.36
C TRP A 94 -13.63 -2.13 -4.41
N VAL A 95 -13.18 -0.89 -4.32
CA VAL A 95 -14.05 0.29 -4.17
C VAL A 95 -14.96 0.46 -5.38
N VAL A 96 -14.41 0.34 -6.60
CA VAL A 96 -15.12 0.57 -7.86
C VAL A 96 -15.69 -0.71 -8.44
N HIS A 97 -14.90 -1.79 -8.45
CA HIS A 97 -15.21 -3.00 -9.23
C HIS A 97 -15.67 -4.18 -8.36
N LYS A 98 -15.69 -4.04 -7.02
CA LYS A 98 -16.06 -5.10 -6.06
C LYS A 98 -15.25 -6.38 -6.23
N LEU A 99 -14.00 -6.26 -6.67
CA LEU A 99 -13.08 -7.37 -6.84
C LEU A 99 -12.44 -7.73 -5.49
N SER A 100 -12.35 -9.02 -5.22
CA SER A 100 -11.73 -9.56 -4.00
C SER A 100 -10.98 -10.85 -4.31
N LEU A 101 -9.80 -11.02 -3.72
CA LEU A 101 -9.00 -12.23 -3.85
C LEU A 101 -9.58 -13.43 -3.07
N VAL A 102 -10.56 -13.17 -2.21
CA VAL A 102 -11.19 -14.20 -1.34
C VAL A 102 -12.67 -14.39 -1.61
N SER A 103 -13.16 -13.92 -2.76
CA SER A 103 -14.54 -14.18 -3.19
C SER A 103 -14.75 -15.69 -3.43
N PRO A 104 -15.90 -16.27 -3.05
CA PRO A 104 -16.24 -17.65 -3.43
C PRO A 104 -16.39 -17.81 -4.95
N ASP A 105 -16.74 -16.73 -5.67
CA ASP A 105 -16.79 -16.73 -7.13
C ASP A 105 -15.39 -16.72 -7.74
N THR A 106 -15.03 -17.82 -8.40
CA THR A 106 -13.74 -17.98 -9.09
C THR A 106 -13.51 -16.91 -10.18
N ALA A 107 -14.58 -16.48 -10.87
CA ALA A 107 -14.45 -15.45 -11.90
C ALA A 107 -14.10 -14.07 -11.29
N VAL A 108 -14.62 -13.76 -10.10
CA VAL A 108 -14.27 -12.56 -9.35
C VAL A 108 -12.82 -12.61 -8.90
N ARG A 109 -12.35 -13.76 -8.35
CA ARG A 109 -10.93 -13.93 -7.96
C ARG A 109 -10.00 -13.79 -9.16
N ALA A 110 -10.34 -14.40 -10.29
CA ALA A 110 -9.53 -14.29 -11.52
C ALA A 110 -9.44 -12.84 -12.00
N LYS A 111 -10.55 -12.10 -12.03
CA LYS A 111 -10.55 -10.67 -12.37
C LYS A 111 -9.75 -9.84 -11.38
N ALA A 112 -9.80 -10.17 -10.09
CA ALA A 112 -9.01 -9.49 -9.06
C ALA A 112 -7.50 -9.67 -9.30
N LEU A 113 -7.07 -10.90 -9.62
CA LEU A 113 -5.68 -11.20 -9.98
C LEU A 113 -5.23 -10.40 -11.21
N GLU A 114 -6.02 -10.41 -12.29
CA GLU A 114 -5.68 -9.67 -13.51
C GLU A 114 -5.61 -8.16 -13.29
N PHE A 115 -6.54 -7.60 -12.51
CA PHE A 115 -6.52 -6.19 -12.15
C PHE A 115 -5.22 -5.83 -11.41
N ILE A 116 -4.85 -6.62 -10.38
CA ILE A 116 -3.63 -6.38 -9.60
C ILE A 116 -2.39 -6.57 -10.46
N LYS A 117 -2.32 -7.58 -11.32
CA LYS A 117 -1.21 -7.76 -12.28
C LYS A 117 -1.06 -6.55 -13.20
N GLY A 118 -2.18 -6.00 -13.70
CA GLY A 118 -2.16 -4.77 -14.48
C GLY A 118 -1.53 -3.60 -13.74
N ILE A 119 -1.87 -3.41 -12.46
CA ILE A 119 -1.26 -2.39 -11.59
C ILE A 119 0.24 -2.67 -11.36
N ILE A 120 0.63 -3.93 -11.11
CA ILE A 120 2.04 -4.31 -10.96
C ILE A 120 2.84 -3.97 -12.24
N VAL A 121 2.32 -4.31 -13.44
CA VAL A 121 2.96 -3.98 -14.72
C VAL A 121 3.13 -2.47 -14.88
N ALA A 122 2.10 -1.70 -14.57
CA ALA A 122 2.14 -0.25 -14.68
C ALA A 122 3.16 0.36 -13.70
N GLY A 123 3.16 -0.06 -12.44
CA GLY A 123 4.10 0.39 -11.41
C GLY A 123 5.55 0.01 -11.70
N ALA A 124 5.79 -1.20 -12.20
CA ALA A 124 7.13 -1.72 -12.51
C ALA A 124 7.88 -0.85 -13.52
N LYS A 125 7.19 -0.19 -14.46
CA LYS A 125 7.79 0.76 -15.42
C LYS A 125 8.42 1.99 -14.76
N PHE A 126 8.10 2.23 -13.49
CA PHE A 126 8.59 3.34 -12.67
C PHE A 126 9.39 2.86 -11.45
N ASN A 127 9.69 1.56 -11.35
CA ASN A 127 10.27 0.91 -10.17
C ASN A 127 9.41 1.10 -8.90
N ALA A 128 8.10 1.21 -9.06
CA ALA A 128 7.14 1.39 -7.98
C ALA A 128 6.39 0.08 -7.69
N PRO A 129 6.31 -0.33 -6.42
CA PRO A 129 5.54 -1.50 -6.01
C PRO A 129 4.04 -1.26 -6.11
N ALA A 130 3.26 -2.34 -6.23
CA ALA A 130 1.82 -2.33 -6.07
C ALA A 130 1.43 -2.75 -4.65
N ILE A 131 0.39 -2.11 -4.10
CA ILE A 131 -0.08 -2.31 -2.72
C ILE A 131 -1.38 -3.11 -2.73
N LEU A 132 -1.42 -4.22 -1.98
CA LEU A 132 -2.64 -4.97 -1.67
C LEU A 132 -3.14 -4.56 -0.29
N GLY A 133 -4.20 -3.77 -0.25
CA GLY A 133 -4.97 -3.45 0.96
C GLY A 133 -6.35 -4.12 0.90
N SER A 134 -7.40 -3.36 0.61
CA SER A 134 -8.81 -3.78 0.69
C SER A 134 -9.22 -4.98 -0.17
N MET A 135 -8.49 -5.29 -1.25
CA MET A 135 -8.80 -6.47 -2.08
C MET A 135 -8.44 -7.82 -1.42
N GLN A 136 -7.79 -7.82 -0.25
CA GLN A 136 -7.52 -9.03 0.54
C GLN A 136 -8.78 -9.64 1.18
N GLY A 137 -9.89 -8.91 1.21
CA GLY A 137 -11.15 -9.29 1.84
C GLY A 137 -11.57 -8.30 2.93
N GLY A 138 -12.88 -8.12 3.09
CA GLY A 138 -13.47 -7.18 4.04
C GLY A 138 -13.70 -7.76 5.43
N THR A 139 -14.60 -7.11 6.20
CA THR A 139 -15.01 -7.54 7.55
C THR A 139 -15.99 -8.70 7.56
N THR A 140 -16.60 -8.99 6.42
CA THR A 140 -17.52 -10.12 6.23
C THR A 140 -17.01 -10.96 5.08
N LEU A 141 -16.92 -12.27 5.31
CA LEU A 141 -16.56 -13.27 4.29
C LEU A 141 -17.82 -14.05 3.90
N GLU A 142 -17.89 -14.40 2.63
CA GLU A 142 -18.94 -15.28 2.07
C GLU A 142 -18.54 -16.77 2.15
N THR A 143 -17.38 -17.06 2.73
CA THR A 143 -16.85 -18.41 2.98
C THR A 143 -16.19 -18.44 4.37
N ASP A 144 -15.78 -19.62 4.82
CA ASP A 144 -14.99 -19.71 6.05
C ASP A 144 -13.60 -19.06 5.88
N ARG A 145 -13.04 -18.63 7.02
CA ARG A 145 -11.77 -17.88 7.01
C ARG A 145 -10.58 -18.73 6.57
N GLU A 146 -10.61 -20.04 6.82
CA GLU A 146 -9.52 -20.93 6.45
C GLU A 146 -9.41 -21.03 4.92
N GLN A 147 -10.55 -21.25 4.25
CA GLN A 147 -10.61 -21.26 2.80
C GLN A 147 -10.25 -19.92 2.17
N ALA A 148 -10.73 -18.80 2.76
CA ALA A 148 -10.35 -17.46 2.32
C ALA A 148 -8.83 -17.22 2.44
N MET A 149 -8.21 -17.65 3.55
CA MET A 149 -6.77 -17.56 3.75
C MET A 149 -5.98 -18.44 2.77
N ALA A 150 -6.51 -19.60 2.40
CA ALA A 150 -5.90 -20.44 1.37
C ALA A 150 -5.86 -19.71 0.03
N TRP A 151 -6.99 -19.16 -0.43
CA TRP A 151 -7.05 -18.39 -1.68
C TRP A 151 -6.18 -17.15 -1.65
N LEU A 152 -6.17 -16.41 -0.53
CA LEU A 152 -5.30 -15.25 -0.37
C LEU A 152 -3.83 -15.65 -0.47
N GLY A 153 -3.45 -16.75 0.16
CA GLY A 153 -2.09 -17.28 0.12
C GLY A 153 -1.63 -17.64 -1.28
N ASP A 154 -2.48 -18.35 -2.04
CA ASP A 154 -2.19 -18.71 -3.44
C ASP A 154 -2.03 -17.45 -4.31
N ALA A 155 -2.91 -16.47 -4.12
CA ALA A 155 -2.84 -15.19 -4.84
C ALA A 155 -1.56 -14.39 -4.49
N VAL A 156 -1.17 -14.34 -3.22
CA VAL A 156 0.02 -13.62 -2.77
C VAL A 156 1.29 -14.27 -3.32
N GLU A 157 1.36 -15.60 -3.34
CA GLU A 157 2.47 -16.33 -3.95
C GLU A 157 2.60 -16.00 -5.45
N GLU A 158 1.49 -16.09 -6.20
CA GLU A 158 1.45 -15.80 -7.62
C GLU A 158 1.82 -14.34 -7.94
N LEU A 159 1.22 -13.38 -7.23
CA LEU A 159 1.44 -11.95 -7.45
C LEU A 159 2.86 -11.53 -7.05
N GLY A 160 3.40 -12.10 -5.97
CA GLY A 160 4.78 -11.87 -5.56
C GLY A 160 5.78 -12.38 -6.59
N ALA A 161 5.61 -13.60 -7.08
CA ALA A 161 6.45 -14.16 -8.14
C ALA A 161 6.34 -13.34 -9.44
N PHE A 162 5.14 -12.90 -9.78
CA PHE A 162 4.89 -12.05 -10.94
C PHE A 162 5.60 -10.69 -10.81
N ALA A 163 5.48 -10.01 -9.67
CA ALA A 163 6.17 -8.74 -9.43
C ALA A 163 7.69 -8.91 -9.53
N LEU A 164 8.22 -9.96 -8.91
CA LEU A 164 9.65 -10.27 -8.94
C LEU A 164 10.15 -10.50 -10.37
N SER A 165 9.38 -11.17 -11.23
CA SER A 165 9.73 -11.39 -12.65
C SER A 165 9.86 -10.09 -13.45
N LEU A 166 9.23 -9.01 -12.98
CA LEU A 166 9.29 -7.66 -13.56
C LEU A 166 10.33 -6.76 -12.87
N GLY A 167 11.13 -7.31 -11.93
CA GLY A 167 12.07 -6.53 -11.13
C GLY A 167 11.40 -5.59 -10.13
N SER A 168 10.14 -5.87 -9.77
CA SER A 168 9.33 -5.08 -8.85
C SER A 168 9.04 -5.86 -7.56
N THR A 169 8.32 -5.23 -6.65
CA THR A 169 7.88 -5.79 -5.36
C THR A 169 6.36 -5.68 -5.24
N PHE A 170 5.73 -6.66 -4.59
CA PHE A 170 4.33 -6.62 -4.23
C PHE A 170 4.21 -6.38 -2.72
N LEU A 171 3.44 -5.38 -2.30
CA LEU A 171 3.31 -4.98 -0.92
C LEU A 171 1.99 -5.48 -0.33
N LEU A 172 2.08 -6.18 0.81
CA LEU A 172 0.92 -6.56 1.62
C LEU A 172 0.71 -5.51 2.70
N GLU A 173 -0.45 -4.90 2.74
CA GLU A 173 -0.86 -3.95 3.75
C GLU A 173 -1.84 -4.62 4.73
N PRO A 174 -1.43 -4.93 5.96
CA PRO A 174 -2.36 -5.32 7.01
C PRO A 174 -3.30 -4.16 7.34
N LEU A 175 -4.60 -4.45 7.41
CA LEU A 175 -5.62 -3.45 7.73
C LEU A 175 -6.21 -3.72 9.11
N ASN A 176 -6.77 -2.71 9.75
CA ASN A 176 -7.38 -2.87 11.05
C ASN A 176 -8.67 -3.73 11.02
N ARG A 177 -9.12 -4.17 12.19
CA ARG A 177 -10.29 -5.05 12.40
C ARG A 177 -11.61 -4.49 11.89
N TYR A 178 -11.69 -3.18 11.65
CA TYR A 178 -12.88 -2.53 11.11
C TYR A 178 -12.93 -2.55 9.59
N GLU A 179 -11.82 -2.96 8.94
CA GLU A 179 -11.68 -3.00 7.49
C GLU A 179 -11.49 -4.42 6.95
N THR A 180 -10.90 -5.34 7.75
CA THR A 180 -10.69 -6.74 7.32
C THR A 180 -10.71 -7.73 8.48
N VAL A 181 -11.01 -9.00 8.14
CA VAL A 181 -10.79 -10.17 9.03
C VAL A 181 -9.58 -11.01 8.59
N MET A 182 -8.85 -10.57 7.57
CA MET A 182 -7.74 -11.34 6.98
C MET A 182 -6.40 -11.01 7.64
N LEU A 183 -5.58 -10.17 7.05
CA LEU A 183 -4.27 -9.76 7.59
C LEU A 183 -4.43 -8.46 8.37
N ARG A 184 -4.15 -8.46 9.67
CA ARG A 184 -4.36 -7.30 10.54
C ARG A 184 -3.09 -6.78 11.18
N THR A 185 -2.07 -7.64 11.35
CA THR A 185 -0.79 -7.28 11.95
C THR A 185 0.35 -7.50 10.98
N LEU A 186 1.49 -6.84 11.21
CA LEU A 186 2.72 -7.14 10.46
C LEU A 186 3.10 -8.62 10.61
N GLY A 187 2.79 -9.22 11.77
CA GLY A 187 2.99 -10.64 12.05
C GLY A 187 2.19 -11.54 11.11
N ASP A 188 0.89 -11.24 10.90
CA ASP A 188 0.03 -12.00 9.99
C ASP A 188 0.58 -12.00 8.56
N ALA A 189 0.98 -10.81 8.06
CA ALA A 189 1.55 -10.67 6.73
C ALA A 189 2.91 -11.38 6.60
N ALA A 190 3.76 -11.25 7.61
CA ALA A 190 5.07 -11.91 7.64
C ALA A 190 4.94 -13.44 7.65
N GLU A 191 3.99 -13.98 8.39
CA GLU A 191 3.72 -15.42 8.43
C GLU A 191 3.21 -15.91 7.06
N LEU A 192 2.27 -15.18 6.44
CA LEU A 192 1.78 -15.52 5.10
C LEU A 192 2.91 -15.53 4.07
N ILE A 193 3.74 -14.48 4.05
CA ILE A 193 4.90 -14.41 3.14
C ILE A 193 5.85 -15.60 3.33
N ARG A 194 6.16 -15.95 4.58
CA ARG A 194 7.08 -17.05 4.88
C ARG A 194 6.48 -18.40 4.57
N SER A 195 5.24 -18.67 4.99
CA SER A 195 4.57 -19.96 4.77
C SER A 195 4.36 -20.26 3.28
N ARG A 196 4.09 -19.22 2.48
CA ARG A 196 3.92 -19.35 1.02
C ARG A 196 5.21 -19.16 0.23
N LYS A 197 6.34 -18.87 0.88
CA LYS A 197 7.62 -18.57 0.23
C LYS A 197 7.50 -17.47 -0.84
N ALA A 198 6.64 -16.48 -0.59
CA ALA A 198 6.33 -15.39 -1.51
C ALA A 198 7.48 -14.36 -1.57
N THR A 199 8.60 -14.73 -2.20
CA THR A 199 9.87 -13.99 -2.16
C THR A 199 9.81 -12.59 -2.80
N GLY A 200 8.87 -12.35 -3.73
CA GLY A 200 8.63 -11.04 -4.34
C GLY A 200 7.75 -10.11 -3.49
N CYS A 201 7.30 -10.58 -2.31
CA CYS A 201 6.44 -9.81 -1.43
C CYS A 201 7.22 -9.12 -0.31
N LYS A 202 6.73 -7.93 0.08
CA LYS A 202 7.11 -7.21 1.29
C LYS A 202 5.86 -6.68 1.98
N ILE A 203 6.03 -6.02 3.12
CA ILE A 203 4.95 -5.48 3.93
C ILE A 203 4.93 -3.97 3.78
N LEU A 204 3.73 -3.40 3.66
CA LEU A 204 3.48 -2.00 3.93
C LEU A 204 3.04 -1.88 5.39
N ALA A 205 3.78 -1.11 6.17
CA ALA A 205 3.45 -0.79 7.55
C ALA A 205 2.67 0.53 7.59
N ASP A 206 1.35 0.45 7.83
CA ASP A 206 0.52 1.64 8.03
C ASP A 206 0.33 1.89 9.53
N LEU A 207 0.87 3.00 10.04
CA LEU A 207 0.87 3.31 11.47
C LEU A 207 -0.53 3.52 12.03
N PHE A 208 -1.50 3.98 11.22
CA PHE A 208 -2.89 4.08 11.65
C PHE A 208 -3.47 2.69 11.94
N HIS A 209 -3.28 1.73 11.04
CA HIS A 209 -3.75 0.36 11.24
C HIS A 209 -3.01 -0.32 12.39
N MET A 210 -1.70 -0.15 12.46
CA MET A 210 -0.86 -0.68 13.54
C MET A 210 -1.25 -0.15 14.91
N ASN A 211 -1.64 1.13 15.02
CA ASN A 211 -2.10 1.71 16.29
C ASN A 211 -3.36 1.02 16.85
N ILE A 212 -4.16 0.41 15.99
CA ILE A 212 -5.38 -0.33 16.39
C ILE A 212 -5.07 -1.80 16.70
N GLU A 213 -4.17 -2.43 15.96
CA GLU A 213 -4.00 -3.88 15.96
C GLU A 213 -2.73 -4.36 16.67
N GLU A 214 -1.64 -3.60 16.63
CA GLU A 214 -0.38 -4.03 17.23
C GLU A 214 -0.35 -3.76 18.74
N ARG A 215 0.20 -4.70 19.49
CA ARG A 215 0.43 -4.50 20.93
C ARG A 215 1.48 -3.42 21.18
N SER A 216 2.49 -3.35 20.33
CA SER A 216 3.57 -2.37 20.33
C SER A 216 4.00 -2.13 18.88
N ILE A 217 3.82 -0.90 18.41
CA ILE A 217 4.26 -0.49 17.08
C ILE A 217 5.78 -0.63 16.95
N GLU A 218 6.52 -0.19 17.97
CA GLU A 218 7.98 -0.25 17.99
C GLU A 218 8.49 -1.68 17.85
N ASP A 219 7.96 -2.60 18.66
CA ASP A 219 8.38 -4.01 18.62
C ASP A 219 8.02 -4.68 17.30
N ALA A 220 6.83 -4.39 16.76
CA ALA A 220 6.40 -4.91 15.45
C ALA A 220 7.31 -4.42 14.33
N LEU A 221 7.63 -3.13 14.27
CA LEU A 221 8.56 -2.56 13.30
C LEU A 221 9.97 -3.16 13.44
N ARG A 222 10.47 -3.28 14.66
CA ARG A 222 11.80 -3.84 14.95
C ARG A 222 11.88 -5.31 14.52
N HIS A 223 10.85 -6.10 14.82
CA HIS A 223 10.84 -7.54 14.53
C HIS A 223 10.67 -7.83 13.03
N HIS A 224 9.84 -7.06 12.35
CA HIS A 224 9.51 -7.30 10.94
C HIS A 224 10.23 -6.36 9.96
N GLY A 225 11.09 -5.47 10.44
CA GLY A 225 11.82 -4.47 9.65
C GLY A 225 12.41 -4.99 8.33
N PRO A 226 13.09 -6.14 8.28
CA PRO A 226 13.66 -6.69 7.04
C PRO A 226 12.62 -7.01 5.95
N LEU A 227 11.35 -7.22 6.33
CA LEU A 227 10.24 -7.45 5.40
C LEU A 227 9.49 -6.17 5.02
N ILE A 228 9.71 -5.06 5.71
CA ILE A 228 9.01 -3.81 5.41
C ILE A 228 9.61 -3.20 4.13
N GLY A 229 8.75 -2.86 3.18
CA GLY A 229 9.10 -2.25 1.90
C GLY A 229 8.53 -0.83 1.72
N HIS A 230 7.50 -0.48 2.51
CA HIS A 230 6.84 0.81 2.46
C HIS A 230 6.21 1.15 3.81
N VAL A 231 5.99 2.44 4.09
CA VAL A 231 5.36 2.90 5.34
C VAL A 231 4.35 3.98 5.03
N HIS A 232 3.11 3.82 5.51
CA HIS A 232 2.15 4.91 5.59
C HIS A 232 2.29 5.62 6.93
N TRP A 233 2.69 6.88 6.86
CA TRP A 233 2.99 7.72 8.01
C TRP A 233 1.77 8.54 8.41
N ALA A 234 0.71 7.84 8.86
CA ALA A 234 -0.53 8.44 9.32
C ALA A 234 -0.69 8.26 10.83
N ASP A 235 -1.22 9.27 11.52
CA ASP A 235 -1.47 9.21 12.95
C ASP A 235 -2.71 8.38 13.30
N SER A 236 -2.94 8.14 14.58
CA SER A 236 -4.05 7.35 15.13
C SER A 236 -5.45 7.84 14.70
N ASN A 237 -5.57 9.08 14.27
CA ASN A 237 -6.80 9.69 13.74
C ASN A 237 -6.80 9.84 12.20
N ARG A 238 -5.87 9.17 11.51
CA ARG A 238 -5.66 9.26 10.06
C ARG A 238 -5.26 10.65 9.54
N GLN A 239 -4.84 11.55 10.41
CA GLN A 239 -4.27 12.83 10.02
C GLN A 239 -2.74 12.73 9.93
N ALA A 240 -2.09 13.85 9.62
CA ALA A 240 -0.63 13.92 9.66
C ALA A 240 -0.11 13.58 11.06
N MET A 241 1.08 12.97 11.13
CA MET A 241 1.72 12.59 12.39
C MET A 241 1.89 13.80 13.30
N GLY A 242 1.55 13.61 14.58
CA GLY A 242 1.54 14.65 15.61
C GLY A 242 0.17 15.29 15.88
N PHE A 243 -0.87 14.90 15.13
CA PHE A 243 -2.25 15.33 15.38
C PHE A 243 -3.11 14.29 16.12
N GLY A 244 -2.58 13.11 16.37
CA GLY A 244 -3.21 12.02 17.10
C GLY A 244 -2.41 11.57 18.31
N HIS A 245 -2.35 10.27 18.57
CA HIS A 245 -1.75 9.67 19.76
C HIS A 245 -0.69 8.61 19.43
N THR A 246 -0.35 8.42 18.18
CA THR A 246 0.68 7.43 17.81
C THR A 246 2.01 7.82 18.46
N PRO A 247 2.64 6.95 19.27
CA PRO A 247 3.93 7.24 19.86
C PRO A 247 4.99 7.36 18.74
N THR A 248 5.74 8.47 18.74
CA THR A 248 6.77 8.78 17.72
C THR A 248 8.10 9.08 18.38
#